data_63019665eef749f0ca8c817c6992e260
#
_entry.id   63019665eef749f0ca8c817c6992e260
#
_cell.length_a   1.000
_cell.length_b   1.000
_cell.length_c   1.000
_cell.angle_alpha   90.00
_cell.angle_beta   90.00
_cell.angle_gamma   90.00
#
_symmetry.space_group_name_H-M   'P 1'
#
loop_
_entity.id
_entity.type
_entity.pdbx_description
1 polymer ?
#
loop_
_entity_poly.entity_id
_entity_poly.type
_entity_poly.pdbx_seq_one_letter_code
_entity_poly.pdbx_strand_id
1 'polypeptide(L)'
;MVMYAPIMAIGGVFKVLHTNVSMSWIIVLGVILIVMVVAVLFIVAIPKFKILQNLVDRLNLVTREILTGLPVIRAFSTEKHEEERFDKANRDLTRTNLFVNRAMTFMMPMMMLIMNGITILIVWSGAHGVSDGQMQVGDMMAFIQYTMQIIMSFLMICMVSIMLPRAAVAAERVDEILTSRTAIEDPKTPEKLEESRKGEVKFDHVSFRYPGAEEDVLHDISFTAKPGQTTAIIGSTGSGKSTMINLIPRFYDVTEGTITLDGKDIRTISQHDLRDELGYVPQKGVLFSGTIESNILYGNPDGSEAEMKKAAEIAQATEFIEEKHKKYNSPIAQGGSNVSGGQKQRLSIARAIAKNPKVYIFDDSFSALDYKTDVALRAALKENTQDSTVIIVAQRISTILHAEQIIVLDDGEVAGIGTHKELLKSCEAYYQIASSQLSETELARDLNDETDGKEEA
;
A
#
# COMPACT_ATOMS: atom_id res chain seq x y z
N MET A 1 18.50 -7.71 -31.33
CA MET A 1 19.63 -8.56 -30.82
C MET A 1 19.27 -10.05 -30.79
N VAL A 2 18.13 -10.46 -30.21
CA VAL A 2 17.72 -11.88 -30.07
C VAL A 2 17.66 -12.61 -31.42
N MET A 3 17.12 -12.00 -32.47
CA MET A 3 17.02 -12.58 -33.81
C MET A 3 18.27 -12.34 -34.65
N TYR A 4 18.89 -11.17 -34.49
CA TYR A 4 20.05 -10.76 -35.29
C TYR A 4 21.30 -11.61 -35.03
N ALA A 5 21.62 -11.87 -33.76
CA ALA A 5 22.86 -12.59 -33.42
C ALA A 5 22.92 -14.05 -33.91
N PRO A 6 21.86 -14.89 -33.76
CA PRO A 6 21.84 -16.23 -34.35
C PRO A 6 21.96 -16.23 -35.89
N ILE A 7 21.25 -15.31 -36.57
CA ILE A 7 21.29 -15.22 -38.02
C ILE A 7 22.70 -14.89 -38.50
N MET A 8 23.34 -13.91 -37.84
CA MET A 8 24.72 -13.51 -38.21
C MET A 8 25.75 -14.58 -37.87
N ALA A 9 25.57 -15.32 -36.78
CA ALA A 9 26.43 -16.43 -36.42
C ALA A 9 26.33 -17.56 -37.46
N ILE A 10 25.11 -18.00 -37.79
CA ILE A 10 24.87 -19.07 -38.78
C ILE A 10 25.35 -18.64 -40.17
N GLY A 11 25.02 -17.43 -40.61
CA GLY A 11 25.44 -16.88 -41.90
C GLY A 11 26.97 -16.75 -42.02
N GLY A 12 27.63 -16.33 -40.93
CA GLY A 12 29.08 -16.24 -40.84
C GLY A 12 29.74 -17.62 -40.95
N VAL A 13 29.26 -18.61 -40.22
CA VAL A 13 29.77 -20.00 -40.29
C VAL A 13 29.60 -20.57 -41.72
N PHE A 14 28.42 -20.39 -42.32
CA PHE A 14 28.15 -20.85 -43.67
C PHE A 14 29.12 -20.22 -44.71
N LYS A 15 29.38 -18.92 -44.63
CA LYS A 15 30.31 -18.21 -45.50
C LYS A 15 31.76 -18.69 -45.32
N VAL A 16 32.20 -18.91 -44.09
CA VAL A 16 33.54 -19.40 -43.78
C VAL A 16 33.78 -20.78 -44.36
N LEU A 17 32.83 -21.71 -44.19
CA LEU A 17 32.90 -23.07 -44.73
C LEU A 17 32.97 -23.07 -46.26
N HIS A 18 32.35 -22.10 -46.92
CA HIS A 18 32.42 -21.93 -48.37
C HIS A 18 33.74 -21.30 -48.87
N THR A 19 34.39 -20.48 -48.02
CA THR A 19 35.62 -19.75 -48.40
C THR A 19 36.84 -20.65 -48.29
N ASN A 20 37.04 -21.31 -47.15
CA ASN A 20 38.18 -22.25 -46.98
C ASN A 20 37.94 -23.19 -45.77
N VAL A 21 37.68 -24.47 -46.07
CA VAL A 21 37.43 -25.51 -45.05
C VAL A 21 38.66 -25.78 -44.19
N SER A 22 39.88 -25.70 -44.76
CA SER A 22 41.11 -26.07 -44.06
C SER A 22 41.46 -25.09 -42.92
N MET A 23 40.99 -23.83 -42.96
CA MET A 23 41.21 -22.82 -41.92
C MET A 23 40.07 -22.75 -40.90
N SER A 24 38.96 -23.44 -41.10
CA SER A 24 37.78 -23.39 -40.23
C SER A 24 38.06 -23.83 -38.79
N TRP A 25 39.09 -24.66 -38.56
CA TRP A 25 39.50 -25.06 -37.20
C TRP A 25 39.91 -23.86 -36.31
N ILE A 26 40.43 -22.75 -36.90
CA ILE A 26 40.84 -21.55 -36.18
C ILE A 26 39.60 -20.89 -35.54
N ILE A 27 38.46 -20.88 -36.25
CA ILE A 27 37.21 -20.34 -35.74
C ILE A 27 36.65 -21.21 -34.61
N VAL A 28 36.69 -22.53 -34.81
CA VAL A 28 36.27 -23.49 -33.78
C VAL A 28 37.11 -23.31 -32.51
N LEU A 29 38.42 -23.15 -32.65
CA LEU A 29 39.31 -22.84 -31.53
C LEU A 29 38.92 -21.53 -30.83
N GLY A 30 38.64 -20.47 -31.61
CA GLY A 30 38.22 -19.18 -31.09
C GLY A 30 36.93 -19.26 -30.32
N VAL A 31 35.92 -19.93 -30.89
CA VAL A 31 34.63 -20.12 -30.21
C VAL A 31 34.79 -20.92 -28.92
N ILE A 32 35.59 -22.01 -28.94
CA ILE A 32 35.87 -22.81 -27.74
C ILE A 32 36.54 -21.98 -26.65
N LEU A 33 37.55 -21.17 -27.00
CA LEU A 33 38.24 -20.31 -26.04
C LEU A 33 37.28 -19.26 -25.43
N ILE A 34 36.43 -18.67 -26.25
CA ILE A 34 35.43 -17.69 -25.76
C ILE A 34 34.41 -18.35 -24.83
N VAL A 35 33.88 -19.53 -25.24
CA VAL A 35 32.93 -20.29 -24.40
C VAL A 35 33.59 -20.65 -23.08
N MET A 36 34.84 -21.05 -23.07
CA MET A 36 35.60 -21.38 -21.87
C MET A 36 35.73 -20.18 -20.95
N VAL A 37 36.12 -19.01 -21.46
CA VAL A 37 36.23 -17.76 -20.64
C VAL A 37 34.88 -17.35 -20.08
N VAL A 38 33.84 -17.38 -20.92
CA VAL A 38 32.47 -17.05 -20.48
C VAL A 38 31.99 -18.05 -19.43
N ALA A 39 32.18 -19.36 -19.64
CA ALA A 39 31.78 -20.39 -18.68
C ALA A 39 32.47 -20.23 -17.32
N VAL A 40 33.79 -19.99 -17.31
CA VAL A 40 34.56 -19.74 -16.08
C VAL A 40 34.03 -18.51 -15.36
N LEU A 41 33.77 -17.43 -16.09
CA LEU A 41 33.23 -16.21 -15.52
C LEU A 41 31.84 -16.43 -14.92
N PHE A 42 30.98 -17.18 -15.59
CA PHE A 42 29.65 -17.53 -15.08
C PHE A 42 29.72 -18.35 -13.78
N ILE A 43 30.58 -19.41 -13.78
CA ILE A 43 30.76 -20.25 -12.58
C ILE A 43 31.25 -19.44 -11.38
N VAL A 44 32.12 -18.46 -11.61
CA VAL A 44 32.71 -17.63 -10.55
C VAL A 44 31.78 -16.47 -10.15
N ALA A 45 31.10 -15.81 -11.09
CA ALA A 45 30.34 -14.60 -10.86
C ALA A 45 28.90 -14.86 -10.40
N ILE A 46 28.19 -15.85 -10.96
CA ILE A 46 26.75 -16.09 -10.65
C ILE A 46 26.50 -16.31 -9.14
N PRO A 47 27.26 -17.16 -8.43
CA PRO A 47 27.03 -17.34 -6.99
C PRO A 47 27.23 -16.03 -6.19
N LYS A 48 28.17 -15.20 -6.64
CA LYS A 48 28.47 -13.92 -6.00
C LYS A 48 27.40 -12.87 -6.25
N PHE A 49 26.72 -12.88 -7.39
CA PHE A 49 25.58 -11.99 -7.65
C PHE A 49 24.41 -12.24 -6.68
N LYS A 50 24.11 -13.52 -6.38
CA LYS A 50 23.07 -13.85 -5.38
C LYS A 50 23.45 -13.36 -3.98
N ILE A 51 24.73 -13.53 -3.59
CA ILE A 51 25.25 -13.03 -2.31
C ILE A 51 25.20 -11.49 -2.29
N LEU A 52 25.56 -10.83 -3.39
CA LEU A 52 25.53 -9.37 -3.52
C LEU A 52 24.13 -8.81 -3.25
N GLN A 53 23.09 -9.43 -3.80
CA GLN A 53 21.70 -8.99 -3.57
C GLN A 53 21.33 -9.06 -2.08
N ASN A 54 21.63 -10.15 -1.40
CA ASN A 54 21.38 -10.31 0.03
C ASN A 54 22.16 -9.27 0.87
N LEU A 55 23.37 -8.90 0.46
CA LEU A 55 24.18 -7.89 1.13
C LEU A 55 23.62 -6.47 0.92
N VAL A 56 23.07 -6.17 -0.26
CA VAL A 56 22.36 -4.91 -0.52
C VAL A 56 21.12 -4.82 0.35
N ASP A 57 20.32 -5.88 0.43
CA ASP A 57 19.11 -5.92 1.25
C ASP A 57 19.45 -5.74 2.73
N ARG A 58 20.53 -6.38 3.20
CA ARG A 58 21.03 -6.20 4.57
C ARG A 58 21.48 -4.76 4.86
N LEU A 59 22.21 -4.14 3.94
CA LEU A 59 22.65 -2.75 4.08
C LEU A 59 21.44 -1.81 4.14
N ASN A 60 20.45 -2.01 3.26
CA ASN A 60 19.22 -1.24 3.23
C ASN A 60 18.42 -1.39 4.54
N LEU A 61 18.33 -2.62 5.07
CA LEU A 61 17.69 -2.88 6.36
C LEU A 61 18.36 -2.09 7.49
N VAL A 62 19.69 -2.24 7.65
CA VAL A 62 20.46 -1.52 8.69
C VAL A 62 20.29 -0.01 8.54
N THR A 63 20.37 0.52 7.32
CA THR A 63 20.19 1.94 7.05
C THR A 63 18.79 2.43 7.45
N ARG A 64 17.75 1.67 7.11
CA ARG A 64 16.35 1.99 7.47
C ARG A 64 16.16 1.99 8.99
N GLU A 65 16.68 0.98 9.67
CA GLU A 65 16.62 0.89 11.14
C GLU A 65 17.30 2.07 11.81
N ILE A 66 18.49 2.48 11.36
CA ILE A 66 19.20 3.65 11.87
C ILE A 66 18.38 4.93 11.65
N LEU A 67 17.84 5.14 10.45
CA LEU A 67 17.08 6.35 10.12
C LEU A 67 15.77 6.45 10.90
N THR A 68 15.03 5.34 11.02
CA THR A 68 13.78 5.31 11.79
C THR A 68 14.01 5.33 13.30
N GLY A 69 15.09 4.70 13.77
CA GLY A 69 15.46 4.62 15.18
C GLY A 69 16.34 5.76 15.69
N LEU A 70 16.62 6.78 14.88
CA LEU A 70 17.56 7.85 15.25
C LEU A 70 17.30 8.50 16.62
N PRO A 71 16.04 8.81 17.02
CA PRO A 71 15.77 9.33 18.36
C PRO A 71 16.16 8.36 19.49
N VAL A 72 15.94 7.05 19.26
CA VAL A 72 16.28 6.01 20.24
C VAL A 72 17.79 5.85 20.35
N ILE A 73 18.52 5.79 19.22
CA ILE A 73 19.97 5.71 19.18
C ILE A 73 20.59 6.88 19.96
N ARG A 74 20.06 8.10 19.76
CA ARG A 74 20.49 9.30 20.47
C ARG A 74 20.18 9.26 21.96
N ALA A 75 18.96 8.82 22.32
CA ALA A 75 18.52 8.73 23.71
C ALA A 75 19.36 7.74 24.53
N PHE A 76 19.83 6.65 23.90
CA PHE A 76 20.66 5.63 24.54
C PHE A 76 22.17 5.76 24.28
N SER A 77 22.60 6.79 23.50
CA SER A 77 24.01 7.05 23.16
C SER A 77 24.72 5.83 22.54
N THR A 78 24.04 5.13 21.64
CA THR A 78 24.53 3.90 20.99
C THR A 78 25.03 4.14 19.55
N GLU A 79 25.36 5.37 19.19
CA GLU A 79 25.79 5.76 17.84
C GLU A 79 26.97 4.92 17.35
N LYS A 80 27.96 4.70 18.21
CA LYS A 80 29.16 3.93 17.86
C LYS A 80 28.84 2.48 17.50
N HIS A 81 27.89 1.87 18.22
CA HIS A 81 27.44 0.51 17.93
C HIS A 81 26.77 0.41 16.55
N GLU A 82 25.90 1.36 16.23
CA GLU A 82 25.21 1.38 14.94
C GLU A 82 26.18 1.73 13.78
N GLU A 83 27.16 2.58 14.01
CA GLU A 83 28.23 2.87 13.05
C GLU A 83 29.04 1.62 12.73
N GLU A 84 29.47 0.87 13.75
CA GLU A 84 30.19 -0.39 13.57
C GLU A 84 29.34 -1.45 12.81
N ARG A 85 28.05 -1.51 13.11
CA ARG A 85 27.07 -2.39 12.43
C ARG A 85 26.92 -2.05 10.96
N PHE A 86 26.78 -0.75 10.65
CA PHE A 86 26.71 -0.24 9.28
C PHE A 86 28.01 -0.50 8.53
N ASP A 87 29.15 -0.18 9.13
CA ASP A 87 30.48 -0.37 8.55
C ASP A 87 30.72 -1.84 8.18
N LYS A 88 30.31 -2.79 9.03
CA LYS A 88 30.41 -4.22 8.75
C LYS A 88 29.60 -4.61 7.52
N ALA A 89 28.33 -4.18 7.46
CA ALA A 89 27.47 -4.47 6.31
C ALA A 89 28.01 -3.84 5.02
N ASN A 90 28.50 -2.62 5.08
CA ASN A 90 29.11 -1.89 3.96
C ASN A 90 30.41 -2.56 3.47
N ARG A 91 31.28 -2.98 4.38
CA ARG A 91 32.52 -3.69 4.01
C ARG A 91 32.27 -5.03 3.33
N ASP A 92 31.33 -5.80 3.84
CA ASP A 92 30.94 -7.08 3.24
C ASP A 92 30.41 -6.89 1.81
N LEU A 93 29.55 -5.89 1.61
CA LEU A 93 29.02 -5.51 0.29
C LEU A 93 30.17 -5.03 -0.62
N THR A 94 31.02 -4.12 -0.15
CA THR A 94 32.11 -3.54 -0.93
C THR A 94 33.11 -4.62 -1.38
N ARG A 95 33.50 -5.55 -0.51
CA ARG A 95 34.43 -6.65 -0.85
C ARG A 95 33.85 -7.56 -1.93
N THR A 96 32.57 -7.91 -1.79
CA THR A 96 31.90 -8.79 -2.76
C THR A 96 31.74 -8.09 -4.10
N ASN A 97 31.36 -6.81 -4.09
CA ASN A 97 31.20 -5.99 -5.30
C ASN A 97 32.53 -5.78 -6.03
N LEU A 98 33.60 -5.48 -5.28
CA LEU A 98 34.95 -5.38 -5.87
C LEU A 98 35.41 -6.67 -6.54
N PHE A 99 35.13 -7.83 -5.92
CA PHE A 99 35.46 -9.12 -6.53
C PHE A 99 34.73 -9.33 -7.85
N VAL A 100 33.40 -9.11 -7.85
CA VAL A 100 32.58 -9.25 -9.05
C VAL A 100 33.02 -8.29 -10.15
N ASN A 101 33.22 -7.01 -9.81
CA ASN A 101 33.65 -6.00 -10.77
C ASN A 101 35.04 -6.29 -11.35
N ARG A 102 36.01 -6.76 -10.55
CA ARG A 102 37.34 -7.16 -11.02
C ARG A 102 37.25 -8.35 -11.99
N ALA A 103 36.42 -9.38 -11.67
CA ALA A 103 36.20 -10.50 -12.56
C ALA A 103 35.58 -10.07 -13.89
N MET A 104 34.57 -9.18 -13.85
CA MET A 104 33.92 -8.65 -15.05
C MET A 104 34.86 -7.75 -15.88
N THR A 105 35.67 -6.91 -15.23
CA THR A 105 36.63 -6.04 -15.91
C THR A 105 37.69 -6.85 -16.63
N PHE A 106 38.10 -8.01 -16.10
CA PHE A 106 39.09 -8.88 -16.71
C PHE A 106 38.59 -9.52 -18.01
N MET A 107 37.27 -9.61 -18.21
CA MET A 107 36.67 -10.22 -19.42
C MET A 107 37.11 -9.52 -20.71
N MET A 108 37.07 -8.19 -20.76
CA MET A 108 37.39 -7.41 -21.98
C MET A 108 38.84 -7.61 -22.44
N PRO A 109 39.88 -7.49 -21.59
CA PRO A 109 41.26 -7.81 -22.00
C PRO A 109 41.45 -9.25 -22.48
N MET A 110 40.81 -10.24 -21.85
CA MET A 110 40.87 -11.63 -22.29
C MET A 110 40.20 -11.83 -23.66
N MET A 111 39.08 -11.21 -23.92
CA MET A 111 38.43 -11.23 -25.22
C MET A 111 39.30 -10.60 -26.30
N MET A 112 39.91 -9.44 -26.02
CA MET A 112 40.86 -8.80 -26.95
C MET A 112 42.08 -9.69 -27.23
N LEU A 113 42.62 -10.34 -26.21
CA LEU A 113 43.74 -11.29 -26.39
C LEU A 113 43.36 -12.44 -27.32
N ILE A 114 42.18 -13.05 -27.10
CA ILE A 114 41.68 -14.14 -27.94
C ILE A 114 41.48 -13.66 -29.39
N MET A 115 40.77 -12.51 -29.57
CA MET A 115 40.49 -11.96 -30.90
C MET A 115 41.77 -11.64 -31.69
N ASN A 116 42.72 -10.96 -31.05
CA ASN A 116 44.00 -10.62 -31.68
C ASN A 116 44.85 -11.90 -31.97
N GLY A 117 44.85 -12.84 -31.03
CA GLY A 117 45.54 -14.12 -31.21
C GLY A 117 44.98 -14.91 -32.40
N ILE A 118 43.64 -14.98 -32.51
CA ILE A 118 42.97 -15.62 -33.65
C ILE A 118 43.30 -14.90 -34.96
N THR A 119 43.30 -13.55 -34.95
CA THR A 119 43.66 -12.75 -36.13
C THR A 119 45.10 -13.06 -36.60
N ILE A 120 46.07 -13.14 -35.65
CA ILE A 120 47.43 -13.49 -35.97
C ILE A 120 47.52 -14.91 -36.58
N LEU A 121 46.79 -15.89 -36.02
CA LEU A 121 46.74 -17.25 -36.55
C LEU A 121 46.15 -17.30 -37.96
N ILE A 122 45.11 -16.52 -38.25
CA ILE A 122 44.52 -16.42 -39.58
C ILE A 122 45.50 -15.80 -40.57
N VAL A 123 46.18 -14.71 -40.19
CA VAL A 123 47.20 -14.07 -41.06
C VAL A 123 48.38 -15.02 -41.31
N TRP A 124 48.87 -15.67 -40.27
CA TRP A 124 49.96 -16.65 -40.39
C TRP A 124 49.59 -17.80 -41.31
N SER A 125 48.47 -18.48 -41.06
CA SER A 125 48.00 -19.62 -41.86
C SER A 125 47.61 -19.19 -43.29
N GLY A 126 46.94 -18.05 -43.42
CA GLY A 126 46.51 -17.48 -44.70
C GLY A 126 47.69 -17.03 -45.58
N ALA A 127 48.75 -16.45 -45.00
CA ALA A 127 49.96 -16.04 -45.73
C ALA A 127 50.66 -17.27 -46.36
N HIS A 128 50.71 -18.40 -45.67
CA HIS A 128 51.24 -19.66 -46.24
C HIS A 128 50.34 -20.17 -47.38
N GLY A 129 49.01 -20.15 -47.23
CA GLY A 129 48.05 -20.53 -48.23
C GLY A 129 48.09 -19.62 -49.48
N VAL A 130 48.38 -18.35 -49.33
CA VAL A 130 48.58 -17.41 -50.46
C VAL A 130 49.92 -17.69 -51.14
N SER A 131 51.02 -17.97 -50.40
CA SER A 131 52.30 -18.32 -50.93
C SER A 131 52.25 -19.60 -51.75
N ASP A 132 51.44 -20.57 -51.28
CA ASP A 132 51.27 -21.88 -51.97
C ASP A 132 50.22 -21.81 -53.10
N GLY A 133 49.69 -20.65 -53.41
CA GLY A 133 48.71 -20.45 -54.50
C GLY A 133 47.34 -21.07 -54.25
N GLN A 134 47.07 -21.48 -53.00
CA GLN A 134 45.79 -22.11 -52.60
C GLN A 134 44.69 -21.11 -52.16
N MET A 135 45.05 -19.84 -51.95
CA MET A 135 44.14 -18.81 -51.44
C MET A 135 44.52 -17.45 -52.07
N GLN A 136 43.50 -16.57 -52.24
CA GLN A 136 43.71 -15.16 -52.57
C GLN A 136 43.80 -14.30 -51.34
N VAL A 137 44.50 -13.16 -51.41
CA VAL A 137 44.57 -12.19 -50.31
C VAL A 137 43.18 -11.70 -49.89
N GLY A 138 42.24 -11.54 -50.84
CA GLY A 138 40.87 -11.17 -50.62
C GLY A 138 40.09 -12.18 -49.77
N ASP A 139 40.35 -13.49 -49.96
CA ASP A 139 39.74 -14.58 -49.17
C ASP A 139 40.21 -14.55 -47.72
N MET A 140 41.53 -14.28 -47.51
CA MET A 140 42.09 -14.13 -46.17
C MET A 140 41.45 -12.94 -45.42
N MET A 141 41.27 -11.79 -46.09
CA MET A 141 40.62 -10.62 -45.50
C MET A 141 39.14 -10.89 -45.18
N ALA A 142 38.42 -11.57 -46.10
CA ALA A 142 37.04 -11.97 -45.87
C ALA A 142 36.93 -12.95 -44.69
N PHE A 143 37.89 -13.89 -44.56
CA PHE A 143 37.91 -14.84 -43.46
C PHE A 143 38.10 -14.14 -42.10
N ILE A 144 39.00 -13.15 -42.00
CA ILE A 144 39.17 -12.33 -40.80
C ILE A 144 37.83 -11.65 -40.43
N GLN A 145 37.17 -11.04 -41.42
CA GLN A 145 35.92 -10.30 -41.19
C GLN A 145 34.79 -11.23 -40.71
N TYR A 146 34.62 -12.38 -41.35
CA TYR A 146 33.61 -13.36 -40.92
C TYR A 146 33.90 -13.94 -39.54
N THR A 147 35.17 -14.21 -39.22
CA THR A 147 35.57 -14.69 -37.90
C THR A 147 35.21 -13.68 -36.81
N MET A 148 35.55 -12.42 -37.02
CA MET A 148 35.16 -11.33 -36.09
C MET A 148 33.66 -11.26 -35.90
N GLN A 149 32.89 -11.36 -36.96
CA GLN A 149 31.44 -11.33 -36.95
C GLN A 149 30.84 -12.51 -36.17
N ILE A 150 31.36 -13.74 -36.36
CA ILE A 150 30.93 -14.92 -35.62
C ILE A 150 31.20 -14.76 -34.13
N ILE A 151 32.41 -14.31 -33.77
CA ILE A 151 32.80 -14.06 -32.38
C ILE A 151 31.88 -13.02 -31.71
N MET A 152 31.64 -11.90 -32.41
CA MET A 152 30.73 -10.83 -31.89
C MET A 152 29.28 -11.31 -31.75
N SER A 153 28.80 -12.11 -32.72
CA SER A 153 27.47 -12.70 -32.63
C SER A 153 27.34 -13.67 -31.46
N PHE A 154 28.38 -14.43 -31.18
CA PHE A 154 28.42 -15.36 -30.05
C PHE A 154 28.38 -14.60 -28.71
N LEU A 155 29.15 -13.51 -28.59
CA LEU A 155 29.10 -12.63 -27.40
C LEU A 155 27.70 -12.02 -27.20
N MET A 156 27.05 -11.60 -28.31
CA MET A 156 25.67 -11.10 -28.24
C MET A 156 24.69 -12.16 -27.73
N ILE A 157 24.84 -13.44 -28.22
CA ILE A 157 24.00 -14.54 -27.73
C ILE A 157 24.20 -14.75 -26.24
N CYS A 158 25.44 -14.74 -25.75
CA CYS A 158 25.74 -14.85 -24.32
C CYS A 158 25.09 -13.72 -23.51
N MET A 159 25.16 -12.46 -23.97
CA MET A 159 24.49 -11.32 -23.31
C MET A 159 22.97 -11.50 -23.27
N VAL A 160 22.36 -11.90 -24.38
CA VAL A 160 20.90 -12.13 -24.44
C VAL A 160 20.49 -13.24 -23.48
N SER A 161 21.28 -14.33 -23.39
CA SER A 161 21.02 -15.45 -22.49
C SER A 161 21.01 -15.05 -21.01
N ILE A 162 21.72 -13.97 -20.63
CA ILE A 162 21.69 -13.41 -19.27
C ILE A 162 20.48 -12.48 -19.06
N MET A 163 20.14 -11.69 -20.08
CA MET A 163 19.08 -10.69 -19.98
C MET A 163 17.68 -11.29 -20.07
N LEU A 164 17.51 -12.33 -20.90
CA LEU A 164 16.20 -12.93 -21.18
C LEU A 164 15.49 -13.46 -19.92
N PRO A 165 16.13 -14.22 -19.01
CA PRO A 165 15.48 -14.66 -17.78
C PRO A 165 15.07 -13.51 -16.88
N ARG A 166 15.86 -12.42 -16.80
CA ARG A 166 15.50 -11.23 -16.02
C ARG A 166 14.28 -10.51 -16.58
N ALA A 167 14.23 -10.40 -17.92
CA ALA A 167 13.08 -9.81 -18.60
C ALA A 167 11.82 -10.67 -18.42
N ALA A 168 11.94 -12.00 -18.47
CA ALA A 168 10.83 -12.92 -18.22
C ALA A 168 10.24 -12.77 -16.82
N VAL A 169 11.09 -12.75 -15.77
CA VAL A 169 10.63 -12.54 -14.38
C VAL A 169 10.00 -11.17 -14.19
N ALA A 170 10.53 -10.12 -14.82
CA ALA A 170 9.94 -8.79 -14.78
C ALA A 170 8.57 -8.76 -15.47
N ALA A 171 8.44 -9.44 -16.62
CA ALA A 171 7.17 -9.55 -17.34
C ALA A 171 6.11 -10.32 -16.52
N GLU A 172 6.50 -11.43 -15.87
CA GLU A 172 5.63 -12.21 -14.99
C GLU A 172 5.09 -11.36 -13.83
N ARG A 173 5.93 -10.56 -13.19
CA ARG A 173 5.49 -9.64 -12.10
C ARG A 173 4.52 -8.56 -12.61
N VAL A 174 4.73 -8.06 -13.81
CA VAL A 174 3.82 -7.10 -14.43
C VAL A 174 2.49 -7.79 -14.77
N ASP A 175 2.54 -8.99 -15.33
CA ASP A 175 1.37 -9.79 -15.67
C ASP A 175 0.53 -10.14 -14.43
N GLU A 176 1.17 -10.52 -13.32
CA GLU A 176 0.53 -10.77 -12.03
C GLU A 176 -0.30 -9.56 -11.55
N ILE A 177 0.23 -8.34 -11.73
CA ILE A 177 -0.49 -7.11 -11.36
C ILE A 177 -1.63 -6.83 -12.36
N LEU A 178 -1.38 -6.96 -13.66
CA LEU A 178 -2.38 -6.68 -14.70
C LEU A 178 -3.53 -7.68 -14.70
N THR A 179 -3.28 -8.93 -14.29
CA THR A 179 -4.28 -9.99 -14.20
C THR A 179 -4.93 -10.07 -12.82
N SER A 180 -4.41 -9.31 -11.82
CA SER A 180 -5.03 -9.27 -10.50
C SER A 180 -6.42 -8.67 -10.59
N ARG A 181 -7.39 -9.34 -9.98
CA ARG A 181 -8.77 -8.87 -9.88
C ARG A 181 -9.02 -8.37 -8.47
N THR A 182 -9.79 -7.30 -8.36
CA THR A 182 -10.29 -6.83 -7.06
C THR A 182 -11.28 -7.87 -6.53
N ALA A 183 -11.22 -8.16 -5.22
CA ALA A 183 -12.13 -9.11 -4.59
C ALA A 183 -13.59 -8.64 -4.63
N ILE A 184 -13.80 -7.32 -4.68
CA ILE A 184 -15.10 -6.68 -4.72
C ILE A 184 -15.25 -5.98 -6.07
N GLU A 185 -16.21 -6.46 -6.85
CA GLU A 185 -16.56 -5.89 -8.16
C GLU A 185 -17.96 -5.28 -8.12
N ASP A 186 -18.20 -4.27 -8.94
CA ASP A 186 -19.53 -3.70 -9.10
C ASP A 186 -20.45 -4.68 -9.85
N PRO A 187 -21.73 -4.69 -9.53
CA PRO A 187 -22.71 -5.51 -10.26
C PRO A 187 -22.79 -5.06 -11.73
N LYS A 188 -23.04 -6.00 -12.64
CA LYS A 188 -23.13 -5.69 -14.09
C LYS A 188 -24.21 -4.68 -14.42
N THR A 189 -25.28 -4.67 -13.63
CA THR A 189 -26.41 -3.73 -13.72
C THR A 189 -26.69 -3.16 -12.34
N PRO A 190 -25.98 -2.08 -11.93
CA PRO A 190 -26.17 -1.47 -10.62
C PRO A 190 -27.60 -0.94 -10.46
N GLU A 191 -28.17 -1.16 -9.29
CA GLU A 191 -29.39 -0.50 -8.89
C GLU A 191 -29.10 0.96 -8.51
N LYS A 192 -29.96 1.88 -8.97
CA LYS A 192 -29.85 3.29 -8.58
C LYS A 192 -30.53 3.52 -7.26
N LEU A 193 -29.90 4.29 -6.37
CA LEU A 193 -30.54 4.80 -5.18
C LEU A 193 -31.64 5.79 -5.56
N GLU A 194 -32.74 5.81 -4.79
CA GLU A 194 -33.82 6.76 -5.01
C GLU A 194 -33.40 8.18 -4.59
N GLU A 195 -33.98 9.20 -5.24
CA GLU A 195 -33.71 10.61 -4.84
C GLU A 195 -34.26 10.93 -3.45
N SER A 196 -35.32 10.22 -3.02
CA SER A 196 -35.96 10.35 -1.70
C SER A 196 -35.20 9.68 -0.54
N ARG A 197 -33.97 9.15 -0.81
CA ARG A 197 -33.17 8.43 0.15
C ARG A 197 -32.92 9.22 1.44
N LYS A 198 -32.99 8.51 2.55
CA LYS A 198 -32.85 9.08 3.90
C LYS A 198 -31.57 8.66 4.61
N GLY A 199 -30.90 7.61 4.15
CA GLY A 199 -29.67 7.06 4.70
C GLY A 199 -29.90 6.04 5.82
N GLU A 200 -31.01 5.29 5.81
CA GLU A 200 -31.22 4.18 6.75
C GLU A 200 -30.23 3.06 6.45
N VAL A 201 -29.42 2.66 7.44
CA VAL A 201 -28.51 1.52 7.34
C VAL A 201 -29.02 0.39 8.21
N LYS A 202 -29.30 -0.78 7.60
CA LYS A 202 -29.74 -1.98 8.30
C LYS A 202 -28.74 -3.13 8.12
N PHE A 203 -28.37 -3.75 9.21
CA PHE A 203 -27.70 -5.05 9.27
C PHE A 203 -28.75 -6.12 9.56
N ASP A 204 -28.74 -7.20 8.77
CA ASP A 204 -29.70 -8.29 8.86
C ASP A 204 -28.97 -9.63 8.88
N HIS A 205 -28.82 -10.20 10.08
CA HIS A 205 -28.11 -11.47 10.33
C HIS A 205 -26.69 -11.51 9.71
N VAL A 206 -25.90 -10.44 9.93
CA VAL A 206 -24.59 -10.27 9.31
C VAL A 206 -23.52 -11.02 10.08
N SER A 207 -22.85 -11.97 9.42
CA SER A 207 -21.61 -12.57 9.86
C SER A 207 -20.46 -12.21 8.93
N PHE A 208 -19.25 -12.09 9.46
CA PHE A 208 -18.11 -11.69 8.65
C PHE A 208 -16.80 -12.35 9.10
N ARG A 209 -16.07 -12.85 8.09
CA ARG A 209 -14.71 -13.40 8.21
C ARG A 209 -13.76 -12.70 7.25
N TYR A 210 -12.58 -12.33 7.73
CA TYR A 210 -11.54 -11.81 6.84
C TYR A 210 -11.03 -12.89 5.88
N PRO A 211 -10.68 -12.51 4.63
CA PRO A 211 -10.10 -13.46 3.68
C PRO A 211 -8.86 -14.16 4.26
N GLY A 212 -8.89 -15.50 4.29
CA GLY A 212 -7.80 -16.32 4.83
C GLY A 212 -7.82 -16.54 6.34
N ALA A 213 -8.78 -15.97 7.08
CA ALA A 213 -8.99 -16.29 8.51
C ALA A 213 -9.76 -17.61 8.68
N GLU A 214 -9.56 -18.29 9.80
CA GLU A 214 -10.25 -19.55 10.14
C GLU A 214 -11.60 -19.31 10.82
N GLU A 215 -11.72 -18.20 11.58
CA GLU A 215 -12.89 -17.87 12.40
C GLU A 215 -13.55 -16.58 11.96
N ASP A 216 -14.84 -16.46 12.24
CA ASP A 216 -15.60 -15.22 12.03
C ASP A 216 -15.20 -14.17 13.07
N VAL A 217 -15.20 -12.91 12.67
CA VAL A 217 -14.96 -11.75 13.56
C VAL A 217 -16.27 -11.12 14.00
N LEU A 218 -17.33 -11.31 13.22
CA LEU A 218 -18.69 -10.86 13.56
C LEU A 218 -19.65 -12.02 13.35
N HIS A 219 -20.56 -12.19 14.31
CA HIS A 219 -21.52 -13.28 14.38
C HIS A 219 -22.94 -12.73 14.50
N ASP A 220 -23.79 -13.01 13.52
CA ASP A 220 -25.26 -12.77 13.51
C ASP A 220 -25.67 -11.34 13.94
N ILE A 221 -24.98 -10.33 13.44
CA ILE A 221 -25.21 -8.92 13.81
C ILE A 221 -26.49 -8.41 13.14
N SER A 222 -27.45 -7.93 13.95
CA SER A 222 -28.72 -7.39 13.46
C SER A 222 -29.07 -6.09 14.19
N PHE A 223 -29.18 -4.98 13.44
CA PHE A 223 -29.64 -3.67 13.96
C PHE A 223 -30.04 -2.75 12.80
N THR A 224 -30.68 -1.62 13.14
CA THR A 224 -31.02 -0.56 12.18
C THR A 224 -30.59 0.77 12.72
N ALA A 225 -29.72 1.48 11.98
CA ALA A 225 -29.35 2.88 12.21
C ALA A 225 -30.27 3.79 11.37
N LYS A 226 -31.00 4.69 12.03
CA LYS A 226 -32.06 5.47 11.41
C LYS A 226 -31.62 6.92 11.13
N PRO A 227 -32.16 7.56 10.09
CA PRO A 227 -31.96 8.98 9.81
C PRO A 227 -32.36 9.86 11.02
N GLY A 228 -31.61 10.92 11.23
CA GLY A 228 -31.81 11.85 12.35
C GLY A 228 -31.42 11.30 13.72
N GLN A 229 -30.82 10.11 13.77
CA GLN A 229 -30.40 9.46 15.01
C GLN A 229 -28.91 9.16 15.02
N THR A 230 -28.34 9.17 16.22
CA THR A 230 -26.97 8.71 16.47
C THR A 230 -27.02 7.27 16.98
N THR A 231 -26.44 6.36 16.22
CA THR A 231 -26.19 4.98 16.63
C THR A 231 -24.73 4.85 17.05
N ALA A 232 -24.51 4.60 18.33
CA ALA A 232 -23.17 4.41 18.90
C ALA A 232 -22.83 2.92 18.99
N ILE A 233 -21.56 2.59 18.77
CA ILE A 233 -21.02 1.23 18.89
C ILE A 233 -19.91 1.25 19.93
N ILE A 234 -20.06 0.45 20.99
CA ILE A 234 -19.08 0.34 22.06
C ILE A 234 -18.77 -1.15 22.33
N GLY A 235 -17.63 -1.43 22.93
CA GLY A 235 -17.21 -2.79 23.30
C GLY A 235 -15.71 -2.82 23.59
N SER A 236 -15.22 -3.98 24.02
CA SER A 236 -13.81 -4.25 24.34
C SER A 236 -12.91 -4.06 23.11
N THR A 237 -11.59 -3.93 23.33
CA THR A 237 -10.62 -3.92 22.23
C THR A 237 -10.64 -5.30 21.56
N GLY A 238 -10.76 -5.32 20.23
CA GLY A 238 -10.85 -6.58 19.48
C GLY A 238 -12.26 -7.10 19.26
N SER A 239 -13.32 -6.50 19.84
CA SER A 239 -14.70 -6.96 19.70
C SER A 239 -15.33 -6.80 18.30
N GLY A 240 -14.59 -6.34 17.29
CA GLY A 240 -15.09 -6.23 15.90
C GLY A 240 -15.67 -4.87 15.50
N LYS A 241 -15.63 -3.83 16.35
CA LYS A 241 -16.23 -2.50 16.07
C LYS A 241 -15.81 -1.88 14.74
N SER A 242 -14.51 -1.73 14.53
CA SER A 242 -13.99 -1.17 13.26
C SER A 242 -14.26 -2.09 12.08
N THR A 243 -14.28 -3.41 12.29
CA THR A 243 -14.68 -4.37 11.26
C THR A 243 -16.12 -4.11 10.83
N MET A 244 -17.05 -3.97 11.77
CA MET A 244 -18.47 -3.75 11.50
C MET A 244 -18.70 -2.49 10.65
N ILE A 245 -18.10 -1.36 11.02
CA ILE A 245 -18.28 -0.12 10.25
C ILE A 245 -17.57 -0.12 8.91
N ASN A 246 -16.52 -0.92 8.72
CA ASN A 246 -15.82 -1.10 7.44
C ASN A 246 -16.63 -1.89 6.40
N LEU A 247 -17.66 -2.63 6.84
CA LEU A 247 -18.59 -3.31 5.94
C LEU A 247 -19.57 -2.33 5.28
N ILE A 248 -19.91 -1.20 5.93
CA ILE A 248 -20.87 -0.23 5.39
C ILE A 248 -20.37 0.42 4.08
N PRO A 249 -19.12 0.93 3.96
CA PRO A 249 -18.58 1.42 2.68
C PRO A 249 -18.17 0.31 1.72
N ARG A 250 -18.52 -0.94 2.04
CA ARG A 250 -18.18 -2.13 1.26
C ARG A 250 -16.68 -2.22 0.99
N PHE A 251 -15.86 -2.10 2.05
CA PHE A 251 -14.44 -2.45 1.96
C PHE A 251 -14.25 -3.96 1.95
N TYR A 252 -15.23 -4.68 2.46
CA TYR A 252 -15.37 -6.13 2.42
C TYR A 252 -16.85 -6.48 2.20
N ASP A 253 -17.13 -7.58 1.53
CA ASP A 253 -18.47 -8.16 1.46
C ASP A 253 -18.71 -9.08 2.67
N VAL A 254 -19.94 -9.11 3.17
CA VAL A 254 -20.33 -9.98 4.29
C VAL A 254 -20.24 -11.45 3.92
N THR A 255 -19.90 -12.32 4.88
CA THR A 255 -19.86 -13.77 4.68
C THR A 255 -21.27 -14.34 4.67
N GLU A 256 -22.12 -13.88 5.59
CA GLU A 256 -23.55 -14.26 5.69
C GLU A 256 -24.38 -13.01 5.98
N GLY A 257 -25.68 -13.08 5.69
CA GLY A 257 -26.61 -11.98 5.91
C GLY A 257 -26.52 -10.88 4.84
N THR A 258 -27.11 -9.72 5.16
CA THR A 258 -27.16 -8.58 4.25
C THR A 258 -27.02 -7.24 4.99
N ILE A 259 -26.37 -6.28 4.33
CA ILE A 259 -26.37 -4.88 4.74
C ILE A 259 -27.14 -4.09 3.70
N THR A 260 -28.12 -3.31 4.13
CA THR A 260 -28.93 -2.50 3.22
C THR A 260 -28.77 -1.00 3.52
N LEU A 261 -28.78 -0.19 2.45
CA LEU A 261 -28.93 1.26 2.51
C LEU A 261 -30.29 1.63 1.91
N ASP A 262 -31.15 2.24 2.72
CA ASP A 262 -32.55 2.56 2.35
C ASP A 262 -33.30 1.34 1.74
N GLY A 263 -33.11 0.17 2.36
CA GLY A 263 -33.75 -1.10 1.97
C GLY A 263 -33.11 -1.82 0.78
N LYS A 264 -32.08 -1.27 0.12
CA LYS A 264 -31.35 -1.92 -0.96
C LYS A 264 -30.06 -2.54 -0.46
N ASP A 265 -29.78 -3.77 -0.86
CA ASP A 265 -28.52 -4.46 -0.54
C ASP A 265 -27.35 -3.68 -1.15
N ILE A 266 -26.36 -3.31 -0.33
CA ILE A 266 -25.18 -2.56 -0.77
C ILE A 266 -24.37 -3.28 -1.85
N ARG A 267 -24.56 -4.60 -2.04
CA ARG A 267 -23.92 -5.39 -3.10
C ARG A 267 -24.59 -5.17 -4.47
N THR A 268 -25.85 -4.69 -4.50
CA THR A 268 -26.57 -4.40 -5.76
C THR A 268 -26.33 -2.97 -6.24
N ILE A 269 -25.76 -2.12 -5.43
CA ILE A 269 -25.42 -0.71 -5.72
C ILE A 269 -23.97 -0.63 -6.21
N SER A 270 -23.65 0.33 -7.11
CA SER A 270 -22.25 0.57 -7.45
C SER A 270 -21.46 1.09 -6.23
N GLN A 271 -20.19 0.71 -6.10
CA GLN A 271 -19.36 1.20 -4.99
C GLN A 271 -19.25 2.72 -4.98
N HIS A 272 -19.30 3.35 -6.16
CA HIS A 272 -19.27 4.80 -6.31
C HIS A 272 -20.53 5.42 -5.69
N ASP A 273 -21.73 4.98 -6.13
CA ASP A 273 -23.00 5.53 -5.66
C ASP A 273 -23.21 5.28 -4.16
N LEU A 274 -22.82 4.08 -3.68
CA LEU A 274 -22.84 3.77 -2.24
C LEU A 274 -21.96 4.75 -1.44
N ARG A 275 -20.70 4.91 -1.86
CA ARG A 275 -19.72 5.73 -1.13
C ARG A 275 -20.01 7.21 -1.25
N ASP A 276 -20.73 7.66 -2.26
CA ASP A 276 -21.18 9.05 -2.37
C ASP A 276 -22.15 9.44 -1.26
N GLU A 277 -22.92 8.50 -0.76
CA GLU A 277 -23.84 8.72 0.37
C GLU A 277 -23.17 8.66 1.74
N LEU A 278 -21.89 8.26 1.80
CA LEU A 278 -21.16 8.04 3.05
C LEU A 278 -20.09 9.11 3.31
N GLY A 279 -20.06 9.64 4.50
CA GLY A 279 -18.96 10.44 5.05
C GLY A 279 -18.18 9.60 6.08
N TYR A 280 -17.00 9.11 5.71
CA TYR A 280 -16.22 8.21 6.57
C TYR A 280 -15.01 8.91 7.18
N VAL A 281 -14.90 8.86 8.51
CA VAL A 281 -13.77 9.39 9.28
C VAL A 281 -13.06 8.24 10.00
N PRO A 282 -11.87 7.86 9.56
CA PRO A 282 -11.11 6.75 10.15
C PRO A 282 -10.56 7.12 11.54
N GLN A 283 -10.25 6.10 12.35
CA GLN A 283 -9.64 6.24 13.68
C GLN A 283 -8.37 7.10 13.66
N LYS A 284 -7.51 6.92 12.68
CA LYS A 284 -6.34 7.77 12.45
C LYS A 284 -6.63 8.73 11.31
N GLY A 285 -6.74 10.01 11.60
CA GLY A 285 -6.91 11.05 10.60
C GLY A 285 -5.74 11.04 9.59
N VAL A 286 -6.07 10.79 8.32
CA VAL A 286 -5.11 10.82 7.21
C VAL A 286 -5.31 12.07 6.40
N LEU A 287 -4.24 12.87 6.25
CA LEU A 287 -4.22 14.06 5.40
C LEU A 287 -3.27 13.86 4.22
N PHE A 288 -3.69 14.38 3.08
CA PHE A 288 -2.90 14.36 1.84
C PHE A 288 -2.01 15.60 1.74
N SER A 289 -0.90 15.46 1.05
CA SER A 289 -0.03 16.60 0.71
C SER A 289 -0.81 17.61 -0.13
N GLY A 290 -0.74 18.88 0.24
CA GLY A 290 -1.49 19.95 -0.41
C GLY A 290 -1.77 21.10 0.55
N THR A 291 -2.97 21.63 0.55
CA THR A 291 -3.42 22.70 1.45
C THR A 291 -4.48 22.18 2.44
N ILE A 292 -4.83 22.97 3.45
CA ILE A 292 -5.97 22.69 4.32
C ILE A 292 -7.25 22.64 3.49
N GLU A 293 -7.47 23.63 2.61
CA GLU A 293 -8.59 23.68 1.67
C GLU A 293 -8.72 22.39 0.86
N SER A 294 -7.64 21.96 0.15
CA SER A 294 -7.66 20.74 -0.67
C SER A 294 -7.94 19.47 0.15
N ASN A 295 -7.63 19.47 1.44
CA ASN A 295 -7.95 18.36 2.34
C ASN A 295 -9.40 18.37 2.81
N ILE A 296 -9.98 19.53 3.08
CA ILE A 296 -11.41 19.64 3.47
C ILE A 296 -12.29 19.32 2.27
N LEU A 297 -12.01 19.92 1.11
CA LEU A 297 -12.77 19.72 -0.13
C LEU A 297 -12.46 18.41 -0.85
N TYR A 298 -11.60 17.54 -0.29
CA TYR A 298 -11.29 16.25 -0.90
C TYR A 298 -12.52 15.35 -1.13
N GLY A 299 -13.50 15.42 -0.24
CA GLY A 299 -14.78 14.70 -0.36
C GLY A 299 -15.82 15.38 -1.25
N ASN A 300 -15.63 16.66 -1.59
CA ASN A 300 -16.48 17.47 -2.46
C ASN A 300 -15.62 18.50 -3.20
N PRO A 301 -14.94 18.09 -4.29
CA PRO A 301 -14.01 18.98 -5.02
C PRO A 301 -14.66 20.23 -5.60
N ASP A 302 -15.97 20.20 -5.87
CA ASP A 302 -16.75 21.31 -6.43
C ASP A 302 -17.41 22.16 -5.33
N GLY A 303 -17.12 21.86 -4.05
CA GLY A 303 -17.68 22.59 -2.90
C GLY A 303 -17.24 24.06 -2.86
N SER A 304 -18.17 24.91 -2.46
CA SER A 304 -17.92 26.34 -2.32
C SER A 304 -17.03 26.68 -1.11
N GLU A 305 -16.40 27.83 -1.13
CA GLU A 305 -15.64 28.37 0.02
C GLU A 305 -16.52 28.51 1.28
N ALA A 306 -17.81 28.82 1.11
CA ALA A 306 -18.76 28.93 2.22
C ALA A 306 -19.03 27.58 2.88
N GLU A 307 -19.22 26.51 2.08
CA GLU A 307 -19.39 25.13 2.57
C GLU A 307 -18.14 24.63 3.27
N MET A 308 -16.96 24.89 2.70
CA MET A 308 -15.67 24.57 3.32
C MET A 308 -15.52 25.23 4.70
N LYS A 309 -15.81 26.53 4.80
CA LYS A 309 -15.72 27.28 6.06
C LYS A 309 -16.74 26.77 7.08
N LYS A 310 -17.97 26.51 6.66
CA LYS A 310 -19.01 25.91 7.51
C LYS A 310 -18.56 24.53 8.02
N ALA A 311 -18.01 23.69 7.18
CA ALA A 311 -17.49 22.38 7.58
C ALA A 311 -16.33 22.49 8.59
N ALA A 312 -15.44 23.45 8.40
CA ALA A 312 -14.35 23.72 9.33
C ALA A 312 -14.87 24.26 10.69
N GLU A 313 -15.90 25.09 10.69
CA GLU A 313 -16.56 25.61 11.89
C GLU A 313 -17.22 24.49 12.70
N ILE A 314 -18.03 23.64 12.06
CA ILE A 314 -18.68 22.49 12.69
C ILE A 314 -17.62 21.54 13.28
N ALA A 315 -16.52 21.30 12.55
CA ALA A 315 -15.41 20.46 13.00
C ALA A 315 -14.52 21.13 14.06
N GLN A 316 -14.86 22.32 14.55
CA GLN A 316 -14.08 23.11 15.52
C GLN A 316 -12.62 23.36 15.01
N ALA A 317 -12.45 23.50 13.70
CA ALA A 317 -11.14 23.65 13.08
C ALA A 317 -10.77 25.12 12.78
N THR A 318 -11.73 26.02 12.77
CA THR A 318 -11.58 27.43 12.33
C THR A 318 -10.48 28.16 13.13
N GLU A 319 -10.44 28.02 14.46
CA GLU A 319 -9.50 28.72 15.32
C GLU A 319 -8.04 28.46 14.89
N PHE A 320 -7.60 27.20 14.86
CA PHE A 320 -6.23 26.88 14.49
C PHE A 320 -5.91 27.12 13.00
N ILE A 321 -6.94 27.14 12.12
CA ILE A 321 -6.75 27.48 10.70
C ILE A 321 -6.47 28.96 10.56
N GLU A 322 -7.25 29.81 11.24
CA GLU A 322 -7.10 31.27 11.20
C GLU A 322 -5.78 31.76 11.83
N GLU A 323 -5.23 31.04 12.80
CA GLU A 323 -3.90 31.31 13.38
C GLU A 323 -2.75 31.06 12.39
N LYS A 324 -2.95 30.24 11.37
CA LYS A 324 -1.91 29.97 10.36
C LYS A 324 -1.76 31.14 9.38
N HIS A 325 -0.51 31.47 9.06
CA HIS A 325 -0.18 32.62 8.18
C HIS A 325 -0.94 32.59 6.83
N LYS A 326 -1.16 31.41 6.24
CA LYS A 326 -1.87 31.24 4.96
C LYS A 326 -3.28 30.70 5.13
N LYS A 327 -3.81 30.64 6.35
CA LYS A 327 -5.13 30.15 6.68
C LYS A 327 -5.46 28.83 5.95
N TYR A 328 -6.55 28.74 5.19
CA TYR A 328 -6.95 27.56 4.42
C TYR A 328 -5.93 27.15 3.34
N ASN A 329 -5.13 28.10 2.82
CA ASN A 329 -4.04 27.83 1.87
C ASN A 329 -2.73 27.38 2.55
N SER A 330 -2.75 27.13 3.87
CA SER A 330 -1.58 26.62 4.59
C SER A 330 -1.22 25.22 4.12
N PRO A 331 0.08 24.93 3.88
CA PRO A 331 0.52 23.64 3.35
C PRO A 331 0.36 22.54 4.40
N ILE A 332 -0.11 21.39 3.94
CA ILE A 332 -0.13 20.11 4.66
C ILE A 332 0.98 19.24 4.08
N ALA A 333 1.91 18.81 4.92
CA ALA A 333 2.97 17.88 4.54
C ALA A 333 2.42 16.44 4.39
N GLN A 334 3.21 15.58 3.78
CA GLN A 334 2.84 14.16 3.59
C GLN A 334 2.42 13.50 4.91
N GLY A 335 1.22 12.89 4.92
CA GLY A 335 0.63 12.30 6.11
C GLY A 335 0.30 13.30 7.23
N GLY A 336 0.29 14.61 6.93
CA GLY A 336 0.00 15.64 7.91
C GLY A 336 1.05 15.77 9.03
N SER A 337 2.33 15.50 8.75
CA SER A 337 3.40 15.51 9.77
C SER A 337 3.63 16.90 10.42
N ASN A 338 3.12 17.96 9.82
CA ASN A 338 3.23 19.35 10.29
C ASN A 338 1.99 19.87 11.04
N VAL A 339 1.06 18.97 11.39
CA VAL A 339 -0.13 19.29 12.21
C VAL A 339 -0.28 18.27 13.35
N SER A 340 -0.87 18.70 14.48
CA SER A 340 -1.10 17.83 15.65
C SER A 340 -2.14 16.73 15.37
N GLY A 341 -2.18 15.67 16.19
CA GLY A 341 -3.17 14.59 16.08
C GLY A 341 -4.61 15.10 16.12
N GLY A 342 -4.94 15.96 17.05
CA GLY A 342 -6.28 16.57 17.16
C GLY A 342 -6.61 17.49 15.97
N GLN A 343 -5.63 18.21 15.41
CA GLN A 343 -5.83 19.01 14.20
C GLN A 343 -6.09 18.12 12.98
N LYS A 344 -5.33 16.99 12.83
CA LYS A 344 -5.60 16.00 11.78
C LYS A 344 -7.01 15.46 11.84
N GLN A 345 -7.43 15.13 13.04
CA GLN A 345 -8.76 14.55 13.27
C GLN A 345 -9.86 15.56 12.91
N ARG A 346 -9.76 16.83 13.39
CA ARG A 346 -10.70 17.88 13.05
C ARG A 346 -10.76 18.16 11.54
N LEU A 347 -9.63 18.14 10.82
CA LEU A 347 -9.63 18.30 9.36
C LEU A 347 -10.24 17.08 8.66
N SER A 348 -10.06 15.87 9.17
CA SER A 348 -10.70 14.67 8.64
C SER A 348 -12.21 14.68 8.86
N ILE A 349 -12.67 15.19 10.00
CA ILE A 349 -14.10 15.42 10.30
C ILE A 349 -14.66 16.50 9.37
N ALA A 350 -13.96 17.65 9.21
CA ALA A 350 -14.36 18.70 8.28
C ALA A 350 -14.53 18.20 6.85
N ARG A 351 -13.65 17.31 6.40
CA ARG A 351 -13.74 16.64 5.07
C ARG A 351 -15.04 15.84 4.92
N ALA A 352 -15.42 15.08 5.93
CA ALA A 352 -16.66 14.30 5.90
C ALA A 352 -17.89 15.21 5.91
N ILE A 353 -17.86 16.32 6.70
CA ILE A 353 -18.94 17.30 6.76
C ILE A 353 -19.08 18.06 5.44
N ALA A 354 -17.97 18.49 4.81
CA ALA A 354 -17.98 19.19 3.51
C ALA A 354 -18.61 18.38 2.39
N LYS A 355 -18.58 17.04 2.50
CA LYS A 355 -19.25 16.14 1.56
C LYS A 355 -20.78 16.16 1.68
N ASN A 356 -21.32 16.52 2.83
CA ASN A 356 -22.75 16.53 3.15
C ASN A 356 -23.48 15.21 2.82
N PRO A 357 -22.99 14.05 3.32
CA PRO A 357 -23.52 12.74 3.02
C PRO A 357 -24.82 12.46 3.81
N LYS A 358 -25.54 11.39 3.42
CA LYS A 358 -26.71 10.90 4.16
C LYS A 358 -26.33 10.05 5.38
N VAL A 359 -25.14 9.45 5.37
CA VAL A 359 -24.64 8.62 6.49
C VAL A 359 -23.26 9.10 6.88
N TYR A 360 -23.08 9.48 8.12
CA TYR A 360 -21.78 9.77 8.73
C TYR A 360 -21.30 8.58 9.55
N ILE A 361 -20.03 8.21 9.35
CA ILE A 361 -19.37 7.11 10.07
C ILE A 361 -18.09 7.65 10.72
N PHE A 362 -18.02 7.58 12.04
CA PHE A 362 -16.88 8.05 12.83
C PHE A 362 -16.25 6.86 13.57
N ASP A 363 -15.06 6.45 13.16
CA ASP A 363 -14.29 5.39 13.84
C ASP A 363 -13.39 5.98 14.92
N ASP A 364 -13.83 5.94 16.17
CA ASP A 364 -13.12 6.46 17.36
C ASP A 364 -12.49 7.85 17.14
N SER A 365 -13.21 8.68 16.35
CA SER A 365 -12.65 9.91 15.79
C SER A 365 -12.58 11.06 16.80
N PHE A 366 -13.16 10.90 17.99
CA PHE A 366 -13.22 11.92 19.04
C PHE A 366 -12.16 11.72 20.12
N SER A 367 -11.54 10.54 20.20
CA SER A 367 -10.58 10.18 21.26
C SER A 367 -9.31 11.04 21.30
N ALA A 368 -8.91 11.60 20.16
CA ALA A 368 -7.74 12.47 20.03
C ALA A 368 -8.01 13.94 20.38
N LEU A 369 -9.27 14.29 20.72
CA LEU A 369 -9.68 15.65 21.03
C LEU A 369 -9.67 15.88 22.55
N ASP A 370 -9.41 17.13 22.94
CA ASP A 370 -9.66 17.55 24.32
C ASP A 370 -11.15 17.62 24.62
N TYR A 371 -11.50 17.50 25.89
CA TYR A 371 -12.90 17.41 26.35
C TYR A 371 -13.77 18.57 25.86
N LYS A 372 -13.27 19.81 25.91
CA LYS A 372 -14.02 21.01 25.51
C LYS A 372 -14.32 20.99 24.01
N THR A 373 -13.34 20.68 23.21
CA THR A 373 -13.47 20.56 21.75
C THR A 373 -14.41 19.43 21.37
N ASP A 374 -14.32 18.26 22.04
CA ASP A 374 -15.18 17.11 21.80
C ASP A 374 -16.66 17.44 22.06
N VAL A 375 -16.98 18.06 23.20
CA VAL A 375 -18.36 18.47 23.55
C VAL A 375 -18.93 19.49 22.55
N ALA A 376 -18.15 20.53 22.20
CA ALA A 376 -18.56 21.55 21.24
C ALA A 376 -18.79 20.96 19.83
N LEU A 377 -17.91 20.08 19.39
CA LEU A 377 -18.01 19.42 18.09
C LEU A 377 -19.24 18.51 18.00
N ARG A 378 -19.51 17.70 19.02
CA ARG A 378 -20.71 16.84 19.05
C ARG A 378 -22.02 17.65 19.07
N ALA A 379 -22.06 18.76 19.81
CA ALA A 379 -23.21 19.66 19.78
C ALA A 379 -23.43 20.23 18.37
N ALA A 380 -22.36 20.74 17.73
CA ALA A 380 -22.42 21.26 16.37
C ALA A 380 -22.81 20.21 15.34
N LEU A 381 -22.29 18.96 15.49
CA LEU A 381 -22.68 17.84 14.63
C LEU A 381 -24.16 17.53 14.75
N LYS A 382 -24.67 17.37 15.97
CA LYS A 382 -26.09 17.07 16.22
C LYS A 382 -27.03 18.12 15.60
N GLU A 383 -26.66 19.39 15.65
CA GLU A 383 -27.43 20.49 15.04
C GLU A 383 -27.41 20.40 13.49
N ASN A 384 -26.29 20.01 12.89
CA ASN A 384 -26.11 20.04 11.44
C ASN A 384 -26.33 18.69 10.74
N THR A 385 -26.66 17.61 11.47
CA THR A 385 -26.88 16.25 10.91
C THR A 385 -28.29 15.71 11.22
N GLN A 386 -29.28 16.59 11.46
CA GLN A 386 -30.64 16.18 11.84
C GLN A 386 -31.36 15.31 10.79
N ASP A 387 -31.01 15.46 9.53
CA ASP A 387 -31.58 14.67 8.42
C ASP A 387 -30.68 13.49 8.00
N SER A 388 -29.58 13.25 8.69
CA SER A 388 -28.59 12.23 8.34
C SER A 388 -28.50 11.15 9.41
N THR A 389 -28.09 9.95 9.03
CA THR A 389 -27.74 8.88 9.97
C THR A 389 -26.32 9.08 10.48
N VAL A 390 -26.11 9.04 11.79
CA VAL A 390 -24.80 9.19 12.41
C VAL A 390 -24.42 7.89 13.11
N ILE A 391 -23.31 7.25 12.69
CA ILE A 391 -22.78 6.04 13.30
C ILE A 391 -21.42 6.39 13.94
N ILE A 392 -21.29 6.15 15.25
CA ILE A 392 -20.10 6.50 16.02
C ILE A 392 -19.55 5.24 16.69
N VAL A 393 -18.33 4.85 16.36
CA VAL A 393 -17.56 3.93 17.21
C VAL A 393 -16.88 4.76 18.30
N ALA A 394 -17.07 4.38 19.55
CA ALA A 394 -16.46 5.05 20.68
C ALA A 394 -15.86 4.06 21.68
N GLN A 395 -14.82 4.53 22.37
CA GLN A 395 -14.21 3.83 23.50
C GLN A 395 -14.61 4.48 24.84
N ARG A 396 -15.13 5.73 24.79
CA ARG A 396 -15.53 6.49 25.98
C ARG A 396 -17.05 6.55 26.11
N ILE A 397 -17.55 6.21 27.29
CA ILE A 397 -18.98 6.35 27.64
C ILE A 397 -19.45 7.79 27.47
N SER A 398 -18.65 8.79 27.89
CA SER A 398 -18.97 10.21 27.76
C SER A 398 -19.29 10.66 26.34
N THR A 399 -18.75 9.96 25.32
CA THR A 399 -19.00 10.26 23.90
C THR A 399 -20.40 9.83 23.46
N ILE A 400 -20.95 8.79 24.08
CA ILE A 400 -22.18 8.11 23.63
C ILE A 400 -23.38 8.23 24.58
N LEU A 401 -23.23 8.94 25.70
CA LEU A 401 -24.29 9.09 26.72
C LEU A 401 -25.64 9.51 26.13
N HIS A 402 -25.63 10.35 25.09
CA HIS A 402 -26.82 10.94 24.49
C HIS A 402 -27.17 10.34 23.13
N ALA A 403 -26.57 9.19 22.78
CA ALA A 403 -26.92 8.45 21.57
C ALA A 403 -28.35 7.88 21.72
N GLU A 404 -29.14 8.01 20.67
CA GLU A 404 -30.48 7.45 20.59
C GLU A 404 -30.48 5.92 20.59
N GLN A 405 -29.40 5.31 20.12
CA GLN A 405 -29.17 3.87 20.16
C GLN A 405 -27.69 3.57 20.44
N ILE A 406 -27.43 2.67 21.36
CA ILE A 406 -26.09 2.16 21.65
C ILE A 406 -26.09 0.65 21.39
N ILE A 407 -25.12 0.17 20.63
CA ILE A 407 -24.88 -1.23 20.35
C ILE A 407 -23.65 -1.65 21.12
N VAL A 408 -23.80 -2.61 22.02
CA VAL A 408 -22.70 -3.17 22.80
C VAL A 408 -22.20 -4.41 22.07
N LEU A 409 -20.95 -4.37 21.63
CA LEU A 409 -20.30 -5.49 20.96
C LEU A 409 -19.36 -6.21 21.97
N ASP A 410 -19.54 -7.49 22.10
CA ASP A 410 -18.67 -8.35 22.89
C ASP A 410 -18.33 -9.60 22.09
N ASP A 411 -17.04 -9.85 21.91
CA ASP A 411 -16.48 -11.01 21.16
C ASP A 411 -17.16 -11.28 19.82
N GLY A 412 -17.43 -10.22 19.05
CA GLY A 412 -18.05 -10.30 17.72
C GLY A 412 -19.56 -10.45 17.70
N GLU A 413 -20.23 -10.46 18.86
CA GLU A 413 -21.69 -10.59 19.02
C GLU A 413 -22.29 -9.32 19.61
N VAL A 414 -23.59 -9.11 19.39
CA VAL A 414 -24.34 -8.02 20.02
C VAL A 414 -24.80 -8.43 21.42
N ALA A 415 -24.09 -7.94 22.44
CA ALA A 415 -24.44 -8.19 23.85
C ALA A 415 -25.65 -7.40 24.32
N GLY A 416 -25.96 -6.27 23.69
CA GLY A 416 -27.13 -5.46 24.02
C GLY A 416 -27.33 -4.29 23.06
N ILE A 417 -28.59 -3.87 22.88
CA ILE A 417 -28.98 -2.67 22.14
C ILE A 417 -29.97 -1.88 22.97
N GLY A 418 -29.75 -0.58 23.11
CA GLY A 418 -30.66 0.33 23.85
C GLY A 418 -30.04 1.68 24.07
N THR A 419 -30.68 2.48 24.91
CA THR A 419 -30.14 3.74 25.41
C THR A 419 -29.15 3.51 26.57
N HIS A 420 -28.37 4.51 26.92
CA HIS A 420 -27.46 4.44 28.08
C HIS A 420 -28.12 3.90 29.36
N LYS A 421 -29.29 4.46 29.71
CA LYS A 421 -30.03 4.06 30.91
C LYS A 421 -30.59 2.64 30.87
N GLU A 422 -31.07 2.21 29.71
CA GLU A 422 -31.55 0.83 29.48
C GLU A 422 -30.42 -0.18 29.61
N LEU A 423 -29.28 0.10 28.96
CA LEU A 423 -28.13 -0.81 28.94
C LEU A 423 -27.43 -0.90 30.31
N LEU A 424 -27.39 0.15 31.09
CA LEU A 424 -26.90 0.07 32.49
C LEU A 424 -27.66 -0.95 33.32
N LYS A 425 -28.98 -1.16 33.04
CA LYS A 425 -29.86 -2.06 33.79
C LYS A 425 -29.88 -3.49 33.17
N SER A 426 -29.73 -3.60 31.86
CA SER A 426 -30.00 -4.85 31.11
C SER A 426 -28.77 -5.55 30.53
N CYS A 427 -27.62 -4.87 30.42
CA CYS A 427 -26.43 -5.38 29.75
C CYS A 427 -25.22 -5.37 30.69
N GLU A 428 -24.79 -6.53 31.16
CA GLU A 428 -23.65 -6.69 32.06
C GLU A 428 -22.36 -6.15 31.44
N ALA A 429 -22.11 -6.45 30.16
CA ALA A 429 -20.92 -5.98 29.42
C ALA A 429 -20.87 -4.45 29.36
N TYR A 430 -22.01 -3.79 29.15
CA TYR A 430 -22.10 -2.34 29.16
C TYR A 430 -21.86 -1.77 30.56
N TYR A 431 -22.45 -2.38 31.60
CA TYR A 431 -22.24 -1.96 32.98
C TYR A 431 -20.77 -2.03 33.39
N GLN A 432 -20.06 -3.10 33.01
CA GLN A 432 -18.62 -3.23 33.28
C GLN A 432 -17.80 -2.14 32.60
N ILE A 433 -18.11 -1.79 31.35
CA ILE A 433 -17.44 -0.70 30.62
C ILE A 433 -17.75 0.64 31.31
N ALA A 434 -19.02 0.90 31.67
CA ALA A 434 -19.44 2.12 32.31
C ALA A 434 -18.82 2.30 33.71
N SER A 435 -18.81 1.24 34.51
CA SER A 435 -18.23 1.27 35.86
C SER A 435 -16.71 1.49 35.88
N SER A 436 -16.03 1.12 34.79
CA SER A 436 -14.60 1.40 34.64
C SER A 436 -14.27 2.85 34.30
N GLN A 437 -15.27 3.64 33.85
CA GLN A 437 -15.05 4.99 33.31
C GLN A 437 -15.82 6.09 34.06
N LEU A 438 -16.94 5.76 34.69
CA LEU A 438 -17.77 6.68 35.44
C LEU A 438 -17.53 6.49 36.95
N SER A 439 -17.68 7.57 37.73
CA SER A 439 -17.64 7.50 39.18
C SER A 439 -18.91 6.81 39.74
N GLU A 440 -18.83 6.26 40.96
CA GLU A 440 -19.96 5.64 41.62
C GLU A 440 -21.15 6.60 41.77
N THR A 441 -20.90 7.90 41.95
CA THR A 441 -21.91 8.94 42.04
C THR A 441 -22.62 9.23 40.73
N GLU A 442 -21.89 9.21 39.60
CA GLU A 442 -22.45 9.34 38.27
C GLU A 442 -23.30 8.12 37.90
N LEU A 443 -22.77 6.91 38.13
CA LEU A 443 -23.50 5.66 37.89
C LEU A 443 -24.79 5.59 38.73
N ALA A 444 -24.72 5.94 40.01
CA ALA A 444 -25.90 5.95 40.89
C ALA A 444 -26.95 6.99 40.44
N ARG A 445 -26.51 8.14 39.95
CA ARG A 445 -27.38 9.15 39.38
C ARG A 445 -28.08 8.63 38.13
N ASP A 446 -27.34 8.08 37.16
CA ASP A 446 -27.86 7.60 35.89
C ASP A 446 -28.81 6.39 36.06
N LEU A 447 -28.61 5.59 37.12
CA LEU A 447 -29.51 4.50 37.51
C LEU A 447 -30.78 4.96 38.20
N ASN A 448 -30.74 6.08 38.98
CA ASN A 448 -31.84 6.55 39.86
C ASN A 448 -32.71 7.67 39.25
N ASP A 449 -32.31 8.27 38.14
CA ASP A 449 -32.96 9.46 37.51
C ASP A 449 -34.35 9.16 36.87
N GLU A 450 -35.09 8.15 37.37
CA GLU A 450 -36.49 7.88 37.05
C GLU A 450 -37.49 8.67 37.94
N THR A 451 -37.01 9.42 38.96
CA THR A 451 -37.93 10.03 39.96
C THR A 451 -38.29 11.48 39.69
N ASP A 452 -37.57 12.24 38.84
CA ASP A 452 -37.83 13.70 38.68
C ASP A 452 -38.59 14.11 37.39
N GLY A 453 -39.13 13.17 36.62
CA GLY A 453 -39.96 13.48 35.44
C GLY A 453 -41.47 13.68 35.72
N LYS A 454 -41.92 13.85 36.98
CA LYS A 454 -43.34 14.00 37.37
C LYS A 454 -43.70 15.18 38.25
N GLU A 455 -42.81 16.13 38.50
CA GLU A 455 -43.14 17.37 39.17
C GLU A 455 -42.54 18.57 38.43
N GLU A 456 -43.19 18.97 37.34
CA GLU A 456 -43.34 20.35 36.86
C GLU A 456 -44.23 20.31 35.61
N ALA A 457 -45.55 20.36 35.85
CA ALA A 457 -46.57 20.70 34.86
C ALA A 457 -47.01 22.12 35.06
#